data_8a6564faaa8f75e8f5151d63aea9cff6
#
_entry.id   8a6564faaa8f75e8f5151d63aea9cff6
#
_cell.length_a   1.000
_cell.length_b   1.000
_cell.length_c   1.000
_cell.angle_alpha   90.00
_cell.angle_beta   90.00
_cell.angle_gamma   90.00
#
_symmetry.space_group_name_H-M   'P 1'
#
loop_
_entity.id
_entity.type
_entity.pdbx_description
1 polymer ?
#
loop_
_entity_poly.entity_id
_entity_poly.type
_entity_poly.pdbx_seq_one_letter_code
_entity_poly.pdbx_strand_id
1 'polypeptide(L)'
;MVIRKRYEGQLNELFIDIRTLGLRTYSMIDQSIRVLTDSHVTHARKIIKNDTEINKLEYDVNEKVVMLITKQQPMAKDLRLMMSALKIASEFERMADNAANIAKIRTRVKFSDKYLVMRLEAMGRLDLLMLKDLNDAAKGDDLDLVKEIIERDKDIDDLYKQIVNSSYLIDNDPFVAGQAHLVARYLERIGDHIVNIAEHIYYFITGERYESYDN
;
A
#
# COMPACT_ATOMS: atom_id res chain seq x y z
N MET A 1 23.34 -29.97 7.14
CA MET A 1 21.90 -30.21 6.92
C MET A 1 20.99 -29.46 7.91
N VAL A 2 21.28 -29.45 9.22
CA VAL A 2 20.46 -28.76 10.25
C VAL A 2 20.49 -27.23 10.12
N ILE A 3 21.65 -26.63 9.83
CA ILE A 3 21.82 -25.17 9.71
C ILE A 3 21.00 -24.62 8.53
N ARG A 4 21.02 -25.28 7.38
CA ARG A 4 20.28 -24.87 6.18
C ARG A 4 18.76 -24.92 6.40
N LYS A 5 18.24 -25.97 7.06
CA LYS A 5 16.81 -26.07 7.42
C LYS A 5 16.36 -24.94 8.36
N ARG A 6 17.25 -24.55 9.30
CA ARG A 6 16.97 -23.43 10.21
C ARG A 6 16.88 -22.11 9.45
N TYR A 7 17.78 -21.88 8.50
CA TYR A 7 17.79 -20.68 7.67
C TYR A 7 16.54 -20.59 6.77
N GLU A 8 16.18 -21.68 6.10
CA GLU A 8 14.94 -21.77 5.30
C GLU A 8 13.70 -21.50 6.16
N GLY A 9 13.67 -21.97 7.40
CA GLY A 9 12.60 -21.66 8.36
C GLY A 9 12.53 -20.17 8.68
N GLN A 10 13.66 -19.50 8.88
CA GLN A 10 13.72 -18.07 9.16
C GLN A 10 13.29 -17.21 7.95
N LEU A 11 13.62 -17.62 6.72
CA LEU A 11 13.12 -16.97 5.50
C LEU A 11 11.60 -17.10 5.40
N ASN A 12 11.05 -18.29 5.66
CA ASN A 12 9.60 -18.50 5.66
C ASN A 12 8.89 -17.62 6.71
N GLU A 13 9.46 -17.46 7.90
CA GLU A 13 8.93 -16.55 8.91
C GLU A 13 8.94 -15.10 8.42
N LEU A 14 10.01 -14.65 7.74
CA LEU A 14 10.06 -13.31 7.14
C LEU A 14 8.95 -13.11 6.10
N PHE A 15 8.70 -14.08 5.22
CA PHE A 15 7.60 -14.04 4.28
C PHE A 15 6.22 -13.95 4.95
N ILE A 16 6.02 -14.70 6.04
CA ILE A 16 4.78 -14.64 6.83
C ILE A 16 4.59 -13.25 7.42
N ASP A 17 5.65 -12.64 7.95
CA ASP A 17 5.59 -11.30 8.55
C ASP A 17 5.25 -10.23 7.51
N ILE A 18 5.91 -10.24 6.34
CA ILE A 18 5.61 -9.32 5.23
C ILE A 18 4.16 -9.50 4.76
N ARG A 19 3.71 -10.74 4.61
CA ARG A 19 2.32 -11.03 4.23
C ARG A 19 1.33 -10.53 5.27
N THR A 20 1.65 -10.69 6.54
CA THR A 20 0.82 -10.22 7.65
C THR A 20 0.72 -8.70 7.64
N LEU A 21 1.85 -8.02 7.41
CA LEU A 21 1.92 -6.57 7.26
C LEU A 21 1.04 -6.12 6.08
N GLY A 22 1.17 -6.74 4.90
CA GLY A 22 0.35 -6.45 3.73
C GLY A 22 -1.15 -6.65 3.95
N LEU A 23 -1.57 -7.73 4.62
CA LEU A 23 -2.97 -7.99 4.95
C LEU A 23 -3.55 -6.95 5.92
N ARG A 24 -2.75 -6.51 6.90
CA ARG A 24 -3.17 -5.45 7.82
C ARG A 24 -3.28 -4.10 7.13
N THR A 25 -2.32 -3.77 6.27
CA THR A 25 -2.36 -2.55 5.45
C THR A 25 -3.58 -2.56 4.51
N TYR A 26 -3.83 -3.66 3.82
CA TYR A 26 -5.04 -3.84 3.00
C TYR A 26 -6.32 -3.57 3.81
N SER A 27 -6.44 -4.19 4.98
CA SER A 27 -7.60 -3.99 5.86
C SER A 27 -7.74 -2.54 6.31
N MET A 28 -6.65 -1.87 6.57
CA MET A 28 -6.64 -0.46 7.00
C MET A 28 -7.08 0.48 5.86
N ILE A 29 -6.63 0.22 4.64
CA ILE A 29 -7.07 0.95 3.44
C ILE A 29 -8.57 0.74 3.20
N ASP A 30 -9.05 -0.51 3.19
CA ASP A 30 -10.48 -0.82 3.01
C ASP A 30 -11.36 -0.10 4.07
N GLN A 31 -10.93 -0.12 5.33
CA GLN A 31 -11.64 0.59 6.40
C GLN A 31 -11.61 2.11 6.20
N SER A 32 -10.49 2.69 5.72
CA SER A 32 -10.37 4.13 5.49
C SER A 32 -11.27 4.63 4.35
N ILE A 33 -11.51 3.78 3.35
CA ILE A 33 -12.45 4.06 2.26
C ILE A 33 -13.89 4.00 2.79
N ARG A 34 -14.25 2.93 3.50
CA ARG A 34 -15.59 2.74 4.06
C ARG A 34 -15.98 3.82 5.05
N VAL A 35 -15.02 4.34 5.81
CA VAL A 35 -15.30 5.38 6.81
C VAL A 35 -15.69 6.71 6.19
N LEU A 36 -15.42 6.95 4.89
CA LEU A 36 -15.85 8.17 4.19
C LEU A 36 -17.37 8.34 4.19
N THR A 37 -18.11 7.24 4.14
CA THR A 37 -19.60 7.21 4.18
C THR A 37 -20.18 6.93 5.56
N ASP A 38 -19.34 6.50 6.52
CA ASP A 38 -19.80 6.13 7.85
C ASP A 38 -20.35 7.35 8.61
N SER A 39 -21.45 7.14 9.33
CA SER A 39 -22.01 8.16 10.23
C SER A 39 -21.20 8.35 11.51
N HIS A 40 -20.38 7.36 11.91
CA HIS A 40 -19.70 7.32 13.19
C HIS A 40 -18.19 7.62 13.08
N VAL A 41 -17.77 8.71 13.66
CA VAL A 41 -16.35 9.13 13.74
C VAL A 41 -15.48 8.15 14.57
N THR A 42 -16.11 7.33 15.40
CA THR A 42 -15.42 6.33 16.24
C THR A 42 -14.62 5.32 15.41
N HIS A 43 -15.12 4.92 14.24
CA HIS A 43 -14.42 4.01 13.33
C HIS A 43 -13.15 4.67 12.76
N ALA A 44 -13.24 5.94 12.36
CA ALA A 44 -12.07 6.69 11.90
C ALA A 44 -10.97 6.77 12.97
N ARG A 45 -11.35 7.02 14.25
CA ARG A 45 -10.37 7.04 15.36
C ARG A 45 -9.71 5.69 15.60
N LYS A 46 -10.44 4.57 15.37
CA LYS A 46 -9.87 3.23 15.47
C LYS A 46 -8.82 2.99 14.39
N ILE A 47 -9.08 3.41 13.15
CA ILE A 47 -8.12 3.29 12.03
C ILE A 47 -6.83 4.06 12.38
N ILE A 48 -6.94 5.30 12.86
CA ILE A 48 -5.79 6.12 13.26
C ILE A 48 -4.95 5.43 14.33
N LYS A 49 -5.60 4.74 15.28
CA LYS A 49 -4.88 4.02 16.34
C LYS A 49 -4.17 2.76 15.83
N ASN A 50 -4.74 2.08 14.84
CA ASN A 50 -4.16 0.85 14.28
C ASN A 50 -2.84 1.10 13.55
N ASP A 51 -2.58 2.32 13.12
CA ASP A 51 -1.34 2.76 12.47
C ASP A 51 -0.08 2.40 13.31
N THR A 52 -0.16 2.58 14.62
CA THR A 52 0.94 2.20 15.54
C THR A 52 1.28 0.70 15.48
N GLU A 53 0.30 -0.17 15.19
CA GLU A 53 0.55 -1.60 15.04
C GLU A 53 1.28 -1.91 13.73
N ILE A 54 0.98 -1.17 12.65
CA ILE A 54 1.66 -1.29 11.36
C ILE A 54 3.13 -0.88 11.50
N ASN A 55 3.39 0.27 12.12
CA ASN A 55 4.76 0.78 12.35
C ASN A 55 5.60 -0.22 13.16
N LYS A 56 4.97 -0.88 14.15
CA LYS A 56 5.65 -1.93 14.91
C LYS A 56 5.97 -3.15 14.05
N LEU A 57 5.04 -3.61 13.20
CA LEU A 57 5.27 -4.75 12.32
C LEU A 57 6.37 -4.46 11.29
N GLU A 58 6.39 -3.26 10.73
CA GLU A 58 7.45 -2.80 9.82
C GLU A 58 8.81 -2.83 10.54
N TYR A 59 8.90 -2.27 11.73
CA TYR A 59 10.11 -2.32 12.55
C TYR A 59 10.57 -3.75 12.84
N ASP A 60 9.66 -4.65 13.24
CA ASP A 60 9.97 -6.04 13.52
C ASP A 60 10.49 -6.79 12.26
N VAL A 61 9.96 -6.49 11.08
CA VAL A 61 10.46 -7.01 9.79
C VAL A 61 11.88 -6.50 9.54
N ASN A 62 12.13 -5.21 9.71
CA ASN A 62 13.44 -4.60 9.50
C ASN A 62 14.52 -5.22 10.43
N GLU A 63 14.22 -5.33 11.70
CA GLU A 63 15.12 -5.97 12.68
C GLU A 63 15.43 -7.44 12.32
N LYS A 64 14.39 -8.18 11.87
CA LYS A 64 14.55 -9.56 11.43
C LYS A 64 15.47 -9.67 10.23
N VAL A 65 15.32 -8.80 9.23
CA VAL A 65 16.18 -8.76 8.04
C VAL A 65 17.62 -8.44 8.42
N VAL A 66 17.86 -7.40 9.22
CA VAL A 66 19.20 -7.03 9.69
C VAL A 66 19.86 -8.20 10.40
N MET A 67 19.10 -8.91 11.27
CA MET A 67 19.61 -10.06 12.01
C MET A 67 19.94 -11.24 11.07
N LEU A 68 19.12 -11.49 10.04
CA LEU A 68 19.37 -12.54 9.06
C LEU A 68 20.63 -12.24 8.21
N ILE A 69 20.80 -11.02 7.73
CA ILE A 69 21.99 -10.61 6.98
C ILE A 69 23.25 -10.81 7.84
N THR A 70 23.22 -10.32 9.07
CA THR A 70 24.37 -10.36 9.97
C THR A 70 24.79 -11.80 10.35
N LYS A 71 23.80 -12.70 10.57
CA LYS A 71 24.07 -14.06 11.06
C LYS A 71 24.34 -15.06 9.94
N GLN A 72 23.73 -14.88 8.78
CA GLN A 72 23.68 -15.90 7.74
C GLN A 72 24.58 -15.59 6.52
N GLN A 73 25.06 -14.34 6.38
CA GLN A 73 25.89 -13.91 5.25
C GLN A 73 25.26 -14.34 3.90
N PRO A 74 24.03 -13.91 3.58
CA PRO A 74 23.27 -14.44 2.45
C PRO A 74 23.95 -14.18 1.12
N MET A 75 23.84 -15.13 0.19
CA MET A 75 24.36 -14.99 -1.19
C MET A 75 23.37 -14.22 -2.06
N ALA A 76 23.82 -13.75 -3.21
CA ALA A 76 23.16 -12.77 -4.08
C ALA A 76 21.62 -12.84 -4.16
N LYS A 77 21.01 -14.00 -4.38
CA LYS A 77 19.55 -14.15 -4.46
C LYS A 77 18.86 -13.89 -3.13
N ASP A 78 19.40 -14.46 -2.05
CA ASP A 78 18.82 -14.30 -0.71
C ASP A 78 19.02 -12.86 -0.20
N LEU A 79 20.14 -12.23 -0.53
CA LEU A 79 20.38 -10.83 -0.20
C LEU A 79 19.39 -9.90 -0.95
N ARG A 80 19.12 -10.16 -2.24
CA ARG A 80 18.09 -9.41 -2.98
C ARG A 80 16.72 -9.55 -2.34
N LEU A 81 16.34 -10.76 -1.95
CA LEU A 81 15.11 -11.01 -1.22
C LEU A 81 15.01 -10.13 0.04
N MET A 82 16.05 -10.14 0.87
CA MET A 82 16.07 -9.36 2.12
C MET A 82 16.02 -7.86 1.87
N MET A 83 16.74 -7.36 0.86
CA MET A 83 16.69 -5.95 0.49
C MET A 83 15.33 -5.53 -0.08
N SER A 84 14.69 -6.39 -0.88
CA SER A 84 13.32 -6.16 -1.34
C SER A 84 12.33 -6.19 -0.18
N ALA A 85 12.49 -7.12 0.77
CA ALA A 85 11.66 -7.23 1.96
C ALA A 85 11.64 -5.95 2.81
N LEU A 86 12.82 -5.33 3.04
CA LEU A 86 12.94 -4.04 3.75
C LEU A 86 12.15 -2.94 3.05
N LYS A 87 12.31 -2.84 1.73
CA LYS A 87 11.64 -1.80 0.93
C LYS A 87 10.13 -2.02 0.90
N ILE A 88 9.68 -3.25 0.66
CA ILE A 88 8.27 -3.62 0.65
C ILE A 88 7.62 -3.33 2.00
N ALA A 89 8.29 -3.62 3.11
CA ALA A 89 7.77 -3.31 4.45
C ALA A 89 7.58 -1.80 4.65
N SER A 90 8.53 -0.98 4.21
CA SER A 90 8.43 0.47 4.27
C SER A 90 7.30 1.02 3.37
N GLU A 91 7.09 0.44 2.18
CA GLU A 91 5.98 0.86 1.32
C GLU A 91 4.62 0.53 1.96
N PHE A 92 4.46 -0.62 2.61
CA PHE A 92 3.24 -0.95 3.36
C PHE A 92 2.97 0.01 4.51
N GLU A 93 3.99 0.43 5.26
CA GLU A 93 3.87 1.42 6.33
C GLU A 93 3.39 2.77 5.77
N ARG A 94 3.98 3.25 4.66
CA ARG A 94 3.56 4.49 4.01
C ARG A 94 2.12 4.45 3.49
N MET A 95 1.68 3.31 2.98
CA MET A 95 0.29 3.11 2.57
C MET A 95 -0.65 3.19 3.78
N ALA A 96 -0.28 2.60 4.92
CA ALA A 96 -1.05 2.66 6.15
C ALA A 96 -1.12 4.10 6.70
N ASP A 97 -0.02 4.85 6.67
CA ASP A 97 0.02 6.28 7.00
C ASP A 97 -0.96 7.09 6.14
N ASN A 98 -1.01 6.86 4.82
CA ASN A 98 -1.96 7.50 3.94
C ASN A 98 -3.42 7.13 4.30
N ALA A 99 -3.69 5.86 4.60
CA ALA A 99 -5.01 5.41 5.07
C ALA A 99 -5.41 6.04 6.43
N ALA A 100 -4.46 6.20 7.37
CA ALA A 100 -4.68 6.93 8.61
C ALA A 100 -4.99 8.41 8.36
N ASN A 101 -4.33 9.04 7.39
CA ASN A 101 -4.57 10.43 7.02
C ASN A 101 -5.95 10.63 6.40
N ILE A 102 -6.45 9.70 5.58
CA ILE A 102 -7.84 9.66 5.10
C ILE A 102 -8.80 9.60 6.30
N ALA A 103 -8.56 8.72 7.25
CA ALA A 103 -9.37 8.61 8.46
C ALA A 103 -9.33 9.89 9.32
N LYS A 104 -8.17 10.57 9.43
CA LYS A 104 -8.04 11.88 10.12
C LYS A 104 -8.93 12.94 9.45
N ILE A 105 -8.96 13.00 8.12
CA ILE A 105 -9.85 13.92 7.39
C ILE A 105 -11.31 13.63 7.76
N ARG A 106 -11.72 12.35 7.75
CA ARG A 106 -13.10 11.99 8.10
C ARG A 106 -13.49 12.40 9.52
N THR A 107 -12.55 12.54 10.46
CA THR A 107 -12.87 13.07 11.80
C THR A 107 -13.24 14.54 11.79
N ARG A 108 -12.90 15.29 10.75
CA ARG A 108 -13.09 16.74 10.62
C ARG A 108 -14.21 17.11 9.67
N VAL A 109 -14.44 16.29 8.64
CA VAL A 109 -15.39 16.54 7.55
C VAL A 109 -16.24 15.31 7.31
N LYS A 110 -17.53 15.54 7.03
CA LYS A 110 -18.44 14.56 6.47
C LYS A 110 -18.73 14.99 5.05
N PHE A 111 -18.41 14.14 4.09
CA PHE A 111 -18.74 14.39 2.70
C PHE A 111 -20.23 14.12 2.46
N SER A 112 -20.96 15.11 1.95
CA SER A 112 -22.41 15.05 1.67
C SER A 112 -22.67 14.74 0.20
N ASP A 113 -21.77 15.11 -0.70
CA ASP A 113 -21.91 14.88 -2.12
C ASP A 113 -21.66 13.39 -2.46
N LYS A 114 -22.72 12.74 -2.97
CA LYS A 114 -22.68 11.32 -3.31
C LYS A 114 -21.79 10.99 -4.49
N TYR A 115 -21.68 11.90 -5.46
CA TYR A 115 -20.86 11.67 -6.65
C TYR A 115 -19.37 11.76 -6.32
N LEU A 116 -19.01 12.75 -5.48
CA LEU A 116 -17.65 12.86 -4.98
C LEU A 116 -17.24 11.62 -4.20
N VAL A 117 -18.08 11.20 -3.25
CA VAL A 117 -17.79 10.01 -2.43
C VAL A 117 -17.66 8.77 -3.29
N MET A 118 -18.57 8.57 -4.27
CA MET A 118 -18.51 7.43 -5.19
C MET A 118 -17.20 7.39 -5.98
N ARG A 119 -16.66 8.54 -6.41
CA ARG A 119 -15.37 8.61 -7.12
C ARG A 119 -14.19 8.28 -6.21
N LEU A 120 -14.19 8.82 -5.00
CA LEU A 120 -13.18 8.48 -3.98
C LEU A 120 -13.19 6.98 -3.64
N GLU A 121 -14.39 6.40 -3.47
CA GLU A 121 -14.54 4.96 -3.26
C GLU A 121 -14.08 4.15 -4.48
N ALA A 122 -14.34 4.59 -5.71
CA ALA A 122 -13.90 3.90 -6.92
C ALA A 122 -12.37 3.87 -7.00
N MET A 123 -11.72 5.00 -6.73
CA MET A 123 -10.26 5.11 -6.69
C MET A 123 -9.67 4.16 -5.64
N GLY A 124 -10.18 4.19 -4.41
CA GLY A 124 -9.67 3.30 -3.37
C GLY A 124 -9.97 1.81 -3.61
N ARG A 125 -11.06 1.46 -4.32
CA ARG A 125 -11.30 0.07 -4.74
C ARG A 125 -10.31 -0.40 -5.80
N LEU A 126 -9.85 0.49 -6.67
CA LEU A 126 -8.82 0.18 -7.65
C LEU A 126 -7.49 -0.10 -6.93
N ASP A 127 -7.10 0.72 -5.93
CA ASP A 127 -5.96 0.45 -5.07
C ASP A 127 -6.02 -0.94 -4.43
N LEU A 128 -7.18 -1.29 -3.86
CA LEU A 128 -7.37 -2.59 -3.22
C LEU A 128 -7.30 -3.76 -4.21
N LEU A 129 -7.79 -3.57 -5.44
CA LEU A 129 -7.68 -4.57 -6.50
C LEU A 129 -6.22 -4.78 -6.90
N MET A 130 -5.48 -3.69 -7.17
CA MET A 130 -4.06 -3.75 -7.50
C MET A 130 -3.25 -4.42 -6.39
N LEU A 131 -3.52 -4.11 -5.12
CA LEU A 131 -2.85 -4.72 -3.98
C LEU A 131 -3.17 -6.21 -3.83
N LYS A 132 -4.39 -6.64 -4.16
CA LYS A 132 -4.76 -8.06 -4.21
C LYS A 132 -4.02 -8.79 -5.32
N ASP A 133 -4.03 -8.23 -6.53
CA ASP A 133 -3.36 -8.81 -7.69
C ASP A 133 -1.84 -8.90 -7.45
N LEU A 134 -1.25 -7.91 -6.77
CA LEU A 134 0.15 -7.90 -6.36
C LEU A 134 0.50 -9.10 -5.45
N ASN A 135 -0.37 -9.45 -4.49
CA ASN A 135 -0.16 -10.63 -3.67
C ASN A 135 -0.24 -11.94 -4.48
N ASP A 136 -1.06 -11.99 -5.51
CA ASP A 136 -1.19 -13.17 -6.37
C ASP A 136 -0.01 -13.25 -7.36
N ALA A 137 0.45 -12.12 -7.91
CA ALA A 137 1.66 -12.03 -8.71
C ALA A 137 2.91 -12.49 -7.94
N ALA A 138 3.06 -12.03 -6.69
CA ALA A 138 4.18 -12.42 -5.82
C ALA A 138 4.20 -13.91 -5.48
N LYS A 139 3.05 -14.56 -5.36
CA LYS A 139 2.96 -16.00 -5.09
C LYS A 139 3.31 -16.86 -6.31
N GLY A 140 2.94 -16.37 -7.50
CA GLY A 140 3.11 -17.08 -8.76
C GLY A 140 4.41 -16.75 -9.50
N ASP A 141 5.23 -15.85 -8.99
CA ASP A 141 6.35 -15.24 -9.72
C ASP A 141 5.91 -14.70 -11.11
N ASP A 142 4.66 -14.16 -11.17
CA ASP A 142 4.00 -13.73 -12.40
C ASP A 142 4.43 -12.31 -12.80
N LEU A 143 5.44 -12.24 -13.66
CA LEU A 143 6.01 -10.98 -14.13
C LEU A 143 5.06 -10.19 -15.05
N ASP A 144 4.17 -10.87 -15.76
CA ASP A 144 3.22 -10.19 -16.66
C ASP A 144 2.16 -9.48 -15.84
N LEU A 145 1.67 -10.13 -14.78
CA LEU A 145 0.74 -9.49 -13.83
C LEU A 145 1.42 -8.33 -13.08
N VAL A 146 2.71 -8.46 -12.71
CA VAL A 146 3.48 -7.35 -12.09
C VAL A 146 3.50 -6.14 -13.02
N LYS A 147 3.78 -6.31 -14.31
CA LYS A 147 3.80 -5.21 -15.29
C LYS A 147 2.42 -4.58 -15.47
N GLU A 148 1.37 -5.42 -15.56
CA GLU A 148 -0.01 -4.94 -15.66
C GLU A 148 -0.41 -4.08 -14.47
N ILE A 149 0.00 -4.45 -13.25
CA ILE A 149 -0.25 -3.65 -12.03
C ILE A 149 0.41 -2.27 -12.15
N ILE A 150 1.66 -2.20 -12.61
CA ILE A 150 2.38 -0.94 -12.80
C ILE A 150 1.67 -0.04 -13.84
N GLU A 151 1.16 -0.62 -14.92
CA GLU A 151 0.44 0.13 -15.96
C GLU A 151 -0.92 0.66 -15.48
N ARG A 152 -1.60 -0.04 -14.57
CA ARG A 152 -2.90 0.36 -14.00
C ARG A 152 -2.84 1.62 -13.12
N ASP A 153 -1.68 2.04 -12.70
CA ASP A 153 -1.50 3.29 -11.94
C ASP A 153 -1.99 4.52 -12.74
N LYS A 154 -1.90 4.47 -14.05
CA LYS A 154 -2.46 5.51 -14.96
C LYS A 154 -3.96 5.71 -14.74
N ASP A 155 -4.70 4.66 -14.42
CA ASP A 155 -6.14 4.73 -14.15
C ASP A 155 -6.42 5.46 -12.82
N ILE A 156 -5.57 5.26 -11.80
CA ILE A 156 -5.64 5.98 -10.52
C ILE A 156 -5.34 7.46 -10.74
N ASP A 157 -4.30 7.78 -11.49
CA ASP A 157 -3.92 9.15 -11.86
C ASP A 157 -5.04 9.88 -12.59
N ASP A 158 -5.72 9.21 -13.50
CA ASP A 158 -6.83 9.80 -14.26
C ASP A 158 -8.06 10.03 -13.39
N LEU A 159 -8.38 9.12 -12.47
CA LEU A 159 -9.42 9.32 -11.47
C LEU A 159 -9.06 10.49 -10.53
N TYR A 160 -7.81 10.58 -10.09
CA TYR A 160 -7.32 11.71 -9.29
C TYR A 160 -7.56 13.03 -10.02
N LYS A 161 -7.12 13.17 -11.28
CA LYS A 161 -7.32 14.37 -12.10
C LYS A 161 -8.81 14.74 -12.25
N GLN A 162 -9.67 13.74 -12.43
CA GLN A 162 -11.13 13.97 -12.54
C GLN A 162 -11.71 14.49 -11.21
N ILE A 163 -11.29 13.93 -10.07
CA ILE A 163 -11.74 14.37 -8.75
C ILE A 163 -11.27 15.80 -8.48
N VAL A 164 -10.00 16.10 -8.76
CA VAL A 164 -9.41 17.43 -8.64
C VAL A 164 -10.20 18.47 -9.42
N ASN A 165 -10.48 18.20 -10.70
CA ASN A 165 -11.16 19.14 -11.58
C ASN A 165 -12.65 19.34 -11.23
N SER A 166 -13.28 18.35 -10.60
CA SER A 166 -14.72 18.40 -10.29
C SER A 166 -15.05 18.81 -8.86
N SER A 167 -14.12 18.66 -7.91
CA SER A 167 -14.38 18.86 -6.50
C SER A 167 -14.79 20.30 -6.13
N TYR A 168 -14.26 21.30 -6.84
CA TYR A 168 -14.63 22.70 -6.65
C TYR A 168 -16.07 23.05 -7.07
N LEU A 169 -16.69 22.20 -7.88
CA LEU A 169 -18.02 22.43 -8.44
C LEU A 169 -19.14 21.76 -7.64
N ILE A 170 -18.78 20.82 -6.76
CA ILE A 170 -19.73 19.84 -6.21
C ILE A 170 -20.34 20.31 -4.89
N ASP A 171 -19.57 20.88 -3.96
CA ASP A 171 -20.06 21.12 -2.59
C ASP A 171 -20.21 22.61 -2.22
N ASN A 172 -19.87 23.55 -3.10
CA ASN A 172 -19.85 25.00 -2.84
C ASN A 172 -19.13 25.42 -1.53
N ASP A 173 -18.42 24.48 -0.88
CA ASP A 173 -17.63 24.71 0.33
C ASP A 173 -16.16 24.45 0.03
N PRO A 174 -15.33 25.52 -0.07
CA PRO A 174 -13.91 25.39 -0.37
C PRO A 174 -13.13 24.53 0.64
N PHE A 175 -13.58 24.48 1.90
CA PHE A 175 -12.92 23.64 2.90
C PHE A 175 -13.19 22.16 2.64
N VAL A 176 -14.44 21.78 2.37
CA VAL A 176 -14.82 20.41 2.03
C VAL A 176 -14.14 19.96 0.74
N ALA A 177 -14.14 20.84 -0.29
CA ALA A 177 -13.43 20.58 -1.55
C ALA A 177 -11.93 20.33 -1.33
N GLY A 178 -11.27 21.14 -0.50
CA GLY A 178 -9.86 20.95 -0.15
C GLY A 178 -9.60 19.65 0.60
N GLN A 179 -10.51 19.23 1.49
CA GLN A 179 -10.37 17.93 2.18
C GLN A 179 -10.60 16.75 1.23
N ALA A 180 -11.52 16.84 0.28
CA ALA A 180 -11.73 15.83 -0.75
C ALA A 180 -10.49 15.65 -1.64
N HIS A 181 -9.86 16.76 -2.02
CA HIS A 181 -8.58 16.79 -2.72
C HIS A 181 -7.49 16.03 -1.97
N LEU A 182 -7.37 16.27 -0.66
CA LEU A 182 -6.40 15.56 0.18
C LEU A 182 -6.70 14.06 0.25
N VAL A 183 -7.98 13.65 0.35
CA VAL A 183 -8.34 12.23 0.31
C VAL A 183 -7.92 11.61 -1.02
N ALA A 184 -8.24 12.25 -2.15
CA ALA A 184 -7.85 11.77 -3.48
C ALA A 184 -6.32 11.68 -3.60
N ARG A 185 -5.57 12.66 -3.07
CA ARG A 185 -4.11 12.64 -3.06
C ARG A 185 -3.53 11.49 -2.22
N TYR A 186 -4.14 11.17 -1.09
CA TYR A 186 -3.68 10.04 -0.28
C TYR A 186 -3.99 8.68 -0.96
N LEU A 187 -5.10 8.58 -1.70
CA LEU A 187 -5.39 7.38 -2.50
C LEU A 187 -4.39 7.24 -3.65
N GLU A 188 -4.12 8.30 -4.40
CA GLU A 188 -3.12 8.28 -5.47
C GLU A 188 -1.73 7.87 -4.92
N ARG A 189 -1.32 8.38 -3.77
CA ARG A 189 -0.07 7.94 -3.14
C ARG A 189 -0.08 6.48 -2.69
N ILE A 190 -1.24 5.92 -2.35
CA ILE A 190 -1.35 4.48 -2.10
C ILE A 190 -1.07 3.71 -3.38
N GLY A 191 -1.60 4.14 -4.54
CA GLY A 191 -1.28 3.59 -5.86
C GLY A 191 0.22 3.63 -6.16
N ASP A 192 0.87 4.80 -6.00
CA ASP A 192 2.32 4.96 -6.15
C ASP A 192 3.10 3.92 -5.33
N HIS A 193 2.71 3.70 -4.08
CA HIS A 193 3.37 2.73 -3.19
C HIS A 193 3.13 1.28 -3.63
N ILE A 194 1.97 0.96 -4.21
CA ILE A 194 1.70 -0.36 -4.80
C ILE A 194 2.63 -0.61 -5.99
N VAL A 195 2.81 0.38 -6.87
CA VAL A 195 3.76 0.33 -7.99
C VAL A 195 5.18 0.09 -7.48
N ASN A 196 5.62 0.83 -6.46
CA ASN A 196 6.94 0.62 -5.87
C ASN A 196 7.13 -0.82 -5.35
N ILE A 197 6.11 -1.41 -4.72
CA ILE A 197 6.16 -2.83 -4.30
C ILE A 197 6.26 -3.75 -5.52
N ALA A 198 5.49 -3.49 -6.59
CA ALA A 198 5.53 -4.27 -7.83
C ALA A 198 6.94 -4.25 -8.45
N GLU A 199 7.59 -3.08 -8.51
CA GLU A 199 8.97 -2.94 -8.97
C GLU A 199 9.98 -3.69 -8.08
N HIS A 200 9.77 -3.72 -6.76
CA HIS A 200 10.62 -4.48 -5.84
C HIS A 200 10.43 -5.99 -6.00
N ILE A 201 9.22 -6.46 -6.31
CA ILE A 201 8.94 -7.86 -6.65
C ILE A 201 9.59 -8.22 -7.99
N TYR A 202 9.46 -7.35 -9.01
CA TYR A 202 10.13 -7.53 -10.30
C TYR A 202 11.64 -7.68 -10.12
N TYR A 203 12.26 -6.75 -9.37
CA TYR A 203 13.70 -6.81 -9.07
C TYR A 203 14.10 -8.07 -8.31
N PHE A 204 13.29 -8.51 -7.36
CA PHE A 204 13.57 -9.76 -6.63
C PHE A 204 13.59 -10.97 -7.57
N ILE A 205 12.62 -11.07 -8.46
CA ILE A 205 12.47 -12.22 -9.37
C ILE A 205 13.57 -12.20 -10.44
N THR A 206 13.77 -11.08 -11.11
CA THR A 206 14.66 -10.97 -12.28
C THR A 206 16.10 -10.62 -11.92
N GLY A 207 16.32 -9.87 -10.85
CA GLY A 207 17.58 -9.24 -10.52
C GLY A 207 17.86 -7.93 -11.27
N GLU A 208 16.93 -7.48 -12.10
CA GLU A 208 16.99 -6.26 -12.91
C GLU A 208 15.99 -5.23 -12.40
N ARG A 209 16.28 -3.93 -12.57
CA ARG A 209 15.29 -2.90 -12.28
C ARG A 209 14.23 -2.87 -13.37
N TYR A 210 12.99 -2.61 -12.96
CA TYR A 210 11.94 -2.31 -13.92
C TYR A 210 12.25 -0.96 -14.57
N GLU A 211 12.32 -0.93 -15.89
CA GLU A 211 12.44 0.30 -16.67
C GLU A 211 11.12 0.47 -17.44
N SER A 212 10.37 1.52 -17.12
CA SER A 212 9.23 1.91 -17.94
C SER A 212 9.77 2.48 -19.24
N TYR A 213 9.50 1.81 -20.36
CA TYR A 213 9.78 2.34 -21.70
C TYR A 213 8.71 3.38 -22.09
N ASP A 214 8.43 4.35 -21.23
CA ASP A 214 7.65 5.51 -21.66
C ASP A 214 8.58 6.46 -22.44
N ASN A 215 8.55 6.31 -23.77
CA ASN A 215 9.04 7.28 -24.76
C ASN A 215 7.97 8.34 -25.01
#